data_baa59b1af0b70c386bf9781dff6de485
#
_entry.id   baa59b1af0b70c386bf9781dff6de485
#
_cell.length_a   1.000
_cell.length_b   1.000
_cell.length_c   1.000
_cell.angle_alpha   90.00
_cell.angle_beta   90.00
_cell.angle_gamma   90.00
#
_symmetry.space_group_name_H-M   'P 1'
#
loop_
_entity.id
_entity.type
_entity.pdbx_description
1 polymer ?
#
loop_
_entity_poly.entity_id
_entity_poly.type
_entity_poly.pdbx_seq_one_letter_code
_entity_poly.pdbx_strand_id
1 'polypeptide(L)'
;MLSVNSTGLVRANEEFAEWLKGNKTMPFGKNYAHVSVKLVDFENIENNMFQLVNQFSIRNRETKRPDIVMFVNGIPLVVGEAKTPVRPSVSWLDDASAIHDGYEHSVPELFVPNVLSFATEGKELYYGAVRTPLEFWAAWRVNEGGDVSRLMGLNNVAAEMKQLLSPKTLLDILYNFTTYSTNKKRQRIKVVCRYQQYEGANLIVQRVLENKIKRGLIWHFQGSGKSLLMLFAAQKMRKLKELKNPTVMIVVDRVDLDSQTQNVFKEAPNVMPTEDIDTLNKYLANDSRFIIITTIFKFKDAKANINLRDNIIVMVDEAHRTQEGDLGQRMRMALPNAFFFGLTGTPINKTDHNTFWTFGAQEDENGYMSRYSFEDALRDKTILPLHFEPRLLDIHIDREKVDEEFEAISNTLDEEAKITLSKKAAKMLEFLKSPERIEIVCKDIAQHYQEKVEPQGFKAMIVTPDREACHLYKQELGKYFPDSASAVVISTSGKGEDELKRLYNLTKDEQE
;
A
#
# COMPACT_ATOMS: atom_id res chain seq x y z
N MET A 1 -10.39 -27.64 21.00
CA MET A 1 -10.43 -27.80 19.54
C MET A 1 -11.01 -26.53 18.93
N LEU A 2 -10.28 -25.91 18.02
CA LEU A 2 -10.77 -24.79 17.25
C LEU A 2 -11.88 -25.28 16.32
N SER A 3 -13.11 -24.89 16.61
CA SER A 3 -14.25 -25.32 15.81
C SER A 3 -14.45 -24.35 14.62
N VAL A 4 -14.00 -24.77 13.43
CA VAL A 4 -14.28 -24.04 12.19
C VAL A 4 -15.78 -23.77 12.00
N ASN A 5 -16.62 -24.67 12.47
CA ASN A 5 -18.07 -24.58 12.32
C ASN A 5 -18.71 -23.47 13.17
N SER A 6 -18.13 -23.11 14.33
CA SER A 6 -18.69 -22.10 15.22
C SER A 6 -18.08 -20.70 15.03
N THR A 7 -16.81 -20.61 14.63
CA THR A 7 -16.09 -19.34 14.54
C THR A 7 -15.79 -18.89 13.12
N GLY A 8 -15.93 -19.79 12.14
CA GLY A 8 -15.52 -19.56 10.76
C GLY A 8 -14.02 -19.77 10.54
N LEU A 9 -13.66 -20.11 9.30
CA LEU A 9 -12.28 -20.54 8.96
C LEU A 9 -11.23 -19.46 9.22
N VAL A 10 -11.49 -18.20 8.88
CA VAL A 10 -10.50 -17.11 9.05
C VAL A 10 -10.18 -16.86 10.52
N ARG A 11 -11.20 -16.87 11.40
CA ARG A 11 -10.98 -16.71 12.85
C ARG A 11 -10.26 -17.91 13.46
N ALA A 12 -10.61 -19.12 13.03
CA ALA A 12 -9.87 -20.31 13.46
C ALA A 12 -8.41 -20.27 13.02
N ASN A 13 -8.15 -19.79 11.79
CA ASN A 13 -6.79 -19.58 11.29
C ASN A 13 -6.04 -18.50 12.09
N GLU A 14 -6.68 -17.37 12.40
CA GLU A 14 -6.11 -16.31 13.24
C GLU A 14 -5.71 -16.83 14.62
N GLU A 15 -6.60 -17.54 15.28
CA GLU A 15 -6.32 -18.10 16.59
C GLU A 15 -5.19 -19.14 16.54
N PHE A 16 -5.16 -19.98 15.51
CA PHE A 16 -4.08 -20.95 15.35
C PHE A 16 -2.74 -20.30 15.00
N ALA A 17 -2.74 -19.20 14.24
CA ALA A 17 -1.53 -18.42 13.98
C ALA A 17 -0.90 -17.89 15.27
N GLU A 18 -1.69 -17.52 16.28
CA GLU A 18 -1.16 -17.12 17.60
C GLU A 18 -0.50 -18.29 18.35
N TRP A 19 -1.00 -19.52 18.19
CA TRP A 19 -0.32 -20.74 18.67
C TRP A 19 1.01 -20.98 17.93
N LEU A 20 1.00 -20.87 16.61
CA LEU A 20 2.22 -21.04 15.79
C LEU A 20 3.30 -20.02 16.19
N LYS A 21 2.91 -18.75 16.45
CA LYS A 21 3.84 -17.68 16.87
C LYS A 21 4.33 -17.83 18.32
N GLY A 22 3.81 -18.78 19.09
CA GLY A 22 4.18 -18.97 20.50
C GLY A 22 3.56 -17.94 21.44
N ASN A 23 2.52 -17.21 21.01
CA ASN A 23 1.83 -16.19 21.82
C ASN A 23 0.80 -16.79 22.78
N LYS A 24 0.51 -18.10 22.68
CA LYS A 24 -0.42 -18.81 23.54
C LYS A 24 0.30 -19.67 24.56
N THR A 25 -0.29 -19.83 25.72
CA THR A 25 0.23 -20.63 26.82
C THR A 25 -0.73 -21.75 27.17
N MET A 26 -0.20 -22.84 27.73
CA MET A 26 -1.00 -23.94 28.29
C MET A 26 -0.56 -24.20 29.73
N PRO A 27 -1.48 -24.63 30.63
CA PRO A 27 -1.09 -25.10 31.95
C PRO A 27 -0.28 -26.40 31.83
N PHE A 28 0.86 -26.45 32.50
CA PHE A 28 1.77 -27.58 32.45
C PHE A 28 2.34 -27.91 33.84
N GLY A 29 2.58 -29.21 34.10
CA GLY A 29 3.16 -29.68 35.34
C GLY A 29 2.22 -29.70 36.54
N LYS A 30 2.75 -30.14 37.70
CA LYS A 30 1.95 -30.33 38.91
C LYS A 30 1.36 -29.02 39.50
N ASN A 31 1.98 -27.88 39.19
CA ASN A 31 1.56 -26.55 39.70
C ASN A 31 0.67 -25.80 38.67
N TYR A 32 0.28 -26.41 37.55
CA TYR A 32 -0.49 -25.78 36.48
C TYR A 32 0.07 -24.43 36.02
N ALA A 33 1.41 -24.25 36.08
CA ALA A 33 2.06 -23.04 35.59
C ALA A 33 1.82 -22.92 34.06
N HIS A 34 1.46 -21.72 33.63
CA HIS A 34 1.26 -21.45 32.20
C HIS A 34 2.61 -21.37 31.49
N VAL A 35 2.82 -22.25 30.51
CA VAL A 35 4.04 -22.35 29.71
C VAL A 35 3.70 -22.05 28.25
N SER A 36 4.52 -21.24 27.59
CA SER A 36 4.39 -20.96 26.15
C SER A 36 4.66 -22.24 25.35
N VAL A 37 3.75 -22.55 24.42
CA VAL A 37 3.87 -23.71 23.53
C VAL A 37 4.61 -23.29 22.27
N LYS A 38 5.80 -23.84 22.06
CA LYS A 38 6.59 -23.61 20.86
C LYS A 38 6.30 -24.70 19.82
N LEU A 39 5.42 -24.42 18.87
CA LEU A 39 5.11 -25.30 17.75
C LEU A 39 6.12 -25.15 16.60
N VAL A 40 6.72 -23.97 16.47
CA VAL A 40 7.71 -23.61 15.45
C VAL A 40 8.85 -22.85 16.13
N ASP A 41 10.09 -23.18 15.77
CA ASP A 41 11.28 -22.44 16.20
C ASP A 41 11.63 -21.39 15.15
N PHE A 42 11.37 -20.11 15.47
CA PHE A 42 11.66 -18.98 14.59
C PHE A 42 13.09 -18.43 14.78
N GLU A 43 13.76 -18.76 15.88
CA GLU A 43 15.13 -18.32 16.17
C GLU A 43 16.15 -19.24 15.48
N ASN A 44 15.95 -20.58 15.58
CA ASN A 44 16.82 -21.59 14.97
C ASN A 44 15.98 -22.41 14.01
N ILE A 45 15.93 -21.96 12.75
CA ILE A 45 15.06 -22.53 11.72
C ILE A 45 15.37 -24.02 11.47
N GLU A 46 16.62 -24.42 11.63
CA GLU A 46 17.11 -25.80 11.44
C GLU A 46 16.52 -26.78 12.45
N ASN A 47 15.99 -26.31 13.58
CA ASN A 47 15.31 -27.16 14.56
C ASN A 47 13.94 -27.65 14.09
N ASN A 48 13.42 -27.05 13.00
CA ASN A 48 12.13 -27.47 12.44
C ASN A 48 12.31 -28.54 11.36
N MET A 49 11.35 -29.46 11.29
CA MET A 49 11.27 -30.44 10.24
C MET A 49 10.37 -29.95 9.11
N PHE A 50 10.93 -29.76 7.92
CA PHE A 50 10.21 -29.36 6.71
C PHE A 50 9.95 -30.56 5.82
N GLN A 51 8.71 -30.78 5.42
CA GLN A 51 8.28 -31.88 4.56
C GLN A 51 7.41 -31.34 3.43
N LEU A 52 7.74 -31.74 2.20
CA LEU A 52 6.91 -31.51 1.03
C LEU A 52 6.24 -32.82 0.64
N VAL A 53 4.91 -32.80 0.59
CA VAL A 53 4.12 -33.99 0.26
C VAL A 53 3.34 -33.75 -1.01
N ASN A 54 3.58 -34.58 -2.01
CA ASN A 54 2.83 -34.56 -3.26
C ASN A 54 1.56 -35.39 -3.11
N GLN A 55 0.46 -34.93 -3.70
CA GLN A 55 -0.81 -35.66 -3.77
C GLN A 55 -1.31 -36.10 -2.38
N PHE A 56 -1.24 -35.19 -1.39
CA PHE A 56 -1.67 -35.46 -0.03
C PHE A 56 -3.18 -35.72 0.02
N SER A 57 -3.55 -36.93 0.43
CA SER A 57 -4.95 -37.34 0.49
C SER A 57 -5.55 -37.03 1.86
N ILE A 58 -6.57 -36.18 1.90
CA ILE A 58 -7.31 -35.84 3.12
C ILE A 58 -8.79 -36.13 2.94
N ARG A 59 -9.41 -36.71 3.95
CA ARG A 59 -10.84 -37.06 3.95
C ARG A 59 -11.56 -36.37 5.10
N ASN A 60 -12.57 -35.60 4.75
CA ASN A 60 -13.56 -35.07 5.69
C ASN A 60 -14.95 -35.35 5.12
N ARG A 61 -15.69 -34.35 4.64
CA ARG A 61 -16.99 -34.54 3.93
C ARG A 61 -16.78 -35.25 2.61
N GLU A 62 -15.67 -34.92 1.94
CA GLU A 62 -15.22 -35.49 0.69
C GLU A 62 -13.73 -35.83 0.81
N THR A 63 -13.25 -36.72 -0.05
CA THR A 63 -11.81 -36.94 -0.18
C THR A 63 -11.26 -35.92 -1.17
N LYS A 64 -10.30 -35.09 -0.72
CA LYS A 64 -9.57 -34.14 -1.55
C LYS A 64 -8.09 -34.51 -1.61
N ARG A 65 -7.44 -34.11 -2.68
CA ARG A 65 -6.05 -34.49 -2.95
C ARG A 65 -5.28 -33.32 -3.56
N PRO A 66 -4.89 -32.32 -2.73
CA PRO A 66 -4.02 -31.25 -3.17
C PRO A 66 -2.73 -31.78 -3.78
N ASP A 67 -2.26 -31.12 -4.85
CA ASP A 67 -1.05 -31.52 -5.55
C ASP A 67 0.19 -31.40 -4.66
N ILE A 68 0.27 -30.34 -3.86
CA ILE A 68 1.40 -30.04 -2.99
C ILE A 68 0.90 -29.57 -1.62
N VAL A 69 1.39 -30.21 -0.55
CA VAL A 69 1.20 -29.71 0.82
C VAL A 69 2.56 -29.63 1.51
N MET A 70 2.88 -28.47 2.06
CA MET A 70 4.11 -28.27 2.83
C MET A 70 3.81 -28.29 4.32
N PHE A 71 4.48 -29.18 5.03
CA PHE A 71 4.39 -29.33 6.47
C PHE A 71 5.62 -28.75 7.17
N VAL A 72 5.39 -28.13 8.33
CA VAL A 72 6.45 -27.76 9.26
C VAL A 72 6.11 -28.40 10.61
N ASN A 73 7.01 -29.23 11.12
CA ASN A 73 6.79 -30.03 12.34
C ASN A 73 5.48 -30.84 12.32
N GLY A 74 5.11 -31.38 11.13
CA GLY A 74 3.87 -32.11 10.93
C GLY A 74 2.60 -31.24 10.80
N ILE A 75 2.72 -29.91 10.80
CA ILE A 75 1.61 -28.96 10.66
C ILE A 75 1.55 -28.46 9.20
N PRO A 76 0.42 -28.59 8.48
CA PRO A 76 0.30 -28.18 7.08
C PRO A 76 0.20 -26.65 6.98
N LEU A 77 1.28 -25.99 6.58
CA LEU A 77 1.34 -24.52 6.49
C LEU A 77 1.04 -23.96 5.09
N VAL A 78 1.26 -24.78 4.04
CA VAL A 78 1.04 -24.35 2.66
C VAL A 78 0.27 -25.41 1.90
N VAL A 79 -0.69 -24.98 1.09
CA VAL A 79 -1.43 -25.82 0.14
C VAL A 79 -1.21 -25.27 -1.26
N GLY A 80 -0.86 -26.10 -2.23
CA GLY A 80 -0.61 -25.70 -3.61
C GLY A 80 -1.28 -26.61 -4.63
N GLU A 81 -1.73 -25.99 -5.71
CA GLU A 81 -2.21 -26.65 -6.93
C GLU A 81 -1.33 -26.28 -8.10
N ALA A 82 -1.07 -27.24 -8.97
CA ALA A 82 -0.20 -27.06 -10.12
C ALA A 82 -0.76 -27.77 -11.36
N LYS A 83 -0.95 -27.03 -12.44
CA LYS A 83 -1.38 -27.58 -13.74
C LYS A 83 -0.23 -27.56 -14.75
N THR A 84 -0.49 -28.24 -15.86
CA THR A 84 0.49 -28.33 -16.93
C THR A 84 0.54 -27.05 -17.76
N PRO A 85 1.74 -26.54 -18.08
CA PRO A 85 1.89 -25.36 -18.96
C PRO A 85 1.55 -25.63 -20.43
N VAL A 86 1.34 -26.89 -20.79
CA VAL A 86 1.16 -27.34 -22.18
C VAL A 86 -0.25 -27.00 -22.71
N ARG A 87 -1.22 -26.84 -21.86
CA ARG A 87 -2.61 -26.55 -22.26
C ARG A 87 -2.88 -25.04 -22.21
N PRO A 88 -3.04 -24.35 -23.35
CA PRO A 88 -3.25 -22.90 -23.40
C PRO A 88 -4.53 -22.41 -22.69
N SER A 89 -5.53 -23.27 -22.55
CA SER A 89 -6.83 -22.97 -21.94
C SER A 89 -6.81 -23.04 -20.39
N VAL A 90 -5.74 -23.53 -19.80
CA VAL A 90 -5.61 -23.66 -18.35
C VAL A 90 -4.83 -22.48 -17.80
N SER A 91 -5.35 -21.84 -16.77
CA SER A 91 -4.71 -20.74 -16.07
C SER A 91 -4.55 -21.05 -14.58
N TRP A 92 -3.70 -20.31 -13.89
CA TRP A 92 -3.56 -20.39 -12.44
C TRP A 92 -4.88 -20.15 -11.69
N LEU A 93 -5.84 -19.42 -12.32
CA LEU A 93 -7.16 -19.15 -11.73
C LEU A 93 -7.97 -20.44 -11.51
N ASP A 94 -7.83 -21.45 -12.41
CA ASP A 94 -8.51 -22.73 -12.26
C ASP A 94 -8.03 -23.46 -11.00
N ASP A 95 -6.72 -23.37 -10.73
CA ASP A 95 -6.08 -23.96 -9.56
C ASP A 95 -6.43 -23.19 -8.28
N ALA A 96 -6.37 -21.88 -8.34
CA ALA A 96 -6.76 -21.01 -7.23
C ALA A 96 -8.24 -21.20 -6.85
N SER A 97 -9.14 -21.37 -7.85
CA SER A 97 -10.56 -21.68 -7.63
C SER A 97 -10.75 -23.06 -7.01
N ALA A 98 -9.98 -24.08 -7.44
CA ALA A 98 -10.01 -25.40 -6.82
C ALA A 98 -9.69 -25.33 -5.32
N ILE A 99 -8.72 -24.49 -4.92
CA ILE A 99 -8.40 -24.27 -3.52
C ILE A 99 -9.50 -23.47 -2.82
N HIS A 100 -9.82 -22.26 -3.32
CA HIS A 100 -10.69 -21.30 -2.68
C HIS A 100 -12.14 -21.78 -2.59
N ASP A 101 -12.72 -22.22 -3.73
CA ASP A 101 -14.12 -22.63 -3.81
C ASP A 101 -14.30 -24.11 -3.49
N GLY A 102 -13.26 -24.92 -3.67
CA GLY A 102 -13.28 -26.34 -3.45
C GLY A 102 -12.76 -26.77 -2.08
N TYR A 103 -11.44 -26.74 -1.88
CA TYR A 103 -10.81 -27.36 -0.71
C TYR A 103 -11.10 -26.63 0.60
N GLU A 104 -11.09 -25.31 0.60
CA GLU A 104 -11.40 -24.53 1.80
C GLU A 104 -12.83 -24.76 2.33
N HIS A 105 -13.73 -25.26 1.47
CA HIS A 105 -15.09 -25.64 1.86
C HIS A 105 -15.24 -27.10 2.24
N SER A 106 -14.55 -28.00 1.52
CA SER A 106 -14.70 -29.44 1.70
C SER A 106 -13.85 -29.99 2.84
N VAL A 107 -12.64 -29.43 3.04
CA VAL A 107 -11.65 -29.85 4.04
C VAL A 107 -11.05 -28.64 4.79
N PRO A 108 -11.89 -27.80 5.43
CA PRO A 108 -11.45 -26.56 6.04
C PRO A 108 -10.41 -26.72 7.14
N GLU A 109 -10.32 -27.89 7.76
CA GLU A 109 -9.36 -28.19 8.82
C GLU A 109 -7.92 -28.14 8.31
N LEU A 110 -7.69 -28.45 7.03
CA LEU A 110 -6.38 -28.31 6.38
C LEU A 110 -5.89 -26.87 6.37
N PHE A 111 -6.84 -25.92 6.34
CA PHE A 111 -6.57 -24.48 6.21
C PHE A 111 -6.56 -23.74 7.55
N VAL A 112 -6.87 -24.39 8.67
CA VAL A 112 -6.74 -23.77 10.00
C VAL A 112 -5.29 -23.34 10.28
N PRO A 113 -4.24 -24.16 10.04
CA PRO A 113 -2.86 -23.73 10.23
C PRO A 113 -2.25 -23.03 9.02
N ASN A 114 -2.97 -22.92 7.90
CA ASN A 114 -2.44 -22.46 6.63
C ASN A 114 -1.88 -21.03 6.70
N VAL A 115 -0.66 -20.83 6.23
CA VAL A 115 -0.01 -19.51 6.09
C VAL A 115 -0.44 -18.85 4.79
N LEU A 116 -0.30 -19.57 3.69
CA LEU A 116 -0.70 -19.17 2.35
C LEU A 116 -1.01 -20.40 1.49
N SER A 117 -1.75 -20.18 0.42
CA SER A 117 -1.95 -21.17 -0.65
C SER A 117 -1.39 -20.60 -1.95
N PHE A 118 -0.93 -21.46 -2.85
CA PHE A 118 -0.44 -21.03 -4.15
C PHE A 118 -1.06 -21.82 -5.30
N ALA A 119 -1.07 -21.22 -6.48
CA ALA A 119 -1.56 -21.79 -7.72
C ALA A 119 -0.60 -21.46 -8.86
N THR A 120 -0.34 -22.42 -9.74
CA THR A 120 0.54 -22.24 -10.90
C THR A 120 0.21 -23.16 -12.04
N GLU A 121 0.23 -22.64 -13.27
CA GLU A 121 0.23 -23.45 -14.49
C GLU A 121 1.63 -23.55 -15.12
N GLY A 122 2.67 -23.21 -14.36
CA GLY A 122 4.06 -23.27 -14.79
C GLY A 122 4.57 -22.08 -15.60
N LYS A 123 3.73 -21.06 -15.84
CA LYS A 123 4.13 -19.78 -16.47
C LYS A 123 4.10 -18.64 -15.47
N GLU A 124 3.13 -18.66 -14.55
CA GLU A 124 2.96 -17.67 -13.50
C GLU A 124 2.74 -18.39 -12.15
N LEU A 125 3.16 -17.75 -11.06
CA LEU A 125 2.94 -18.17 -9.70
C LEU A 125 2.11 -17.12 -8.97
N TYR A 126 0.93 -17.51 -8.50
CA TYR A 126 0.08 -16.69 -7.66
C TYR A 126 -0.15 -17.32 -6.29
N TYR A 127 -0.32 -16.51 -5.28
CA TYR A 127 -0.63 -16.99 -3.94
C TYR A 127 -1.68 -16.10 -3.27
N GLY A 128 -2.40 -16.70 -2.34
CA GLY A 128 -3.43 -16.03 -1.55
C GLY A 128 -3.48 -16.54 -0.13
N ALA A 129 -4.12 -15.79 0.75
CA ALA A 129 -4.44 -16.21 2.09
C ALA A 129 -5.81 -16.93 2.12
N VAL A 130 -6.09 -17.62 3.21
CA VAL A 130 -7.37 -18.30 3.41
C VAL A 130 -8.55 -17.34 3.24
N ARG A 131 -9.55 -17.73 2.45
CA ARG A 131 -10.75 -16.94 2.10
C ARG A 131 -10.45 -15.59 1.42
N THR A 132 -9.26 -15.42 0.85
CA THR A 132 -8.95 -14.25 0.02
C THR A 132 -9.63 -14.39 -1.34
N PRO A 133 -10.50 -13.46 -1.78
CA PRO A 133 -11.07 -13.48 -3.12
C PRO A 133 -9.98 -13.54 -4.20
N LEU A 134 -10.25 -14.27 -5.29
CA LEU A 134 -9.24 -14.57 -6.31
C LEU A 134 -8.64 -13.32 -6.97
N GLU A 135 -9.40 -12.23 -7.07
CA GLU A 135 -8.93 -10.94 -7.57
C GLU A 135 -7.84 -10.29 -6.70
N PHE A 136 -7.67 -10.73 -5.45
CA PHE A 136 -6.63 -10.25 -4.54
C PHE A 136 -5.45 -11.22 -4.39
N TRP A 137 -5.48 -12.36 -5.08
CA TRP A 137 -4.31 -13.21 -5.16
C TRP A 137 -3.18 -12.46 -5.87
N ALA A 138 -1.98 -12.58 -5.36
CA ALA A 138 -0.83 -11.80 -5.83
C ALA A 138 0.24 -12.70 -6.44
N ALA A 139 0.92 -12.20 -7.46
CA ALA A 139 2.12 -12.85 -7.97
C ALA A 139 3.26 -12.73 -6.94
N TRP A 140 4.08 -13.78 -6.82
CA TRP A 140 5.39 -13.67 -6.17
C TRP A 140 6.46 -13.54 -7.25
N ARG A 141 7.33 -12.53 -7.12
CA ARG A 141 8.39 -12.27 -8.09
C ARG A 141 9.76 -12.30 -7.41
N VAL A 142 10.76 -12.74 -8.16
CA VAL A 142 12.16 -12.74 -7.74
C VAL A 142 12.88 -11.69 -8.56
N ASN A 143 13.47 -10.70 -7.89
CA ASN A 143 14.31 -9.70 -8.52
C ASN A 143 15.76 -10.20 -8.57
N GLU A 144 16.15 -10.86 -9.64
CA GLU A 144 17.54 -11.16 -9.93
C GLU A 144 18.15 -10.01 -10.75
N GLY A 145 18.74 -9.03 -10.07
CA GLY A 145 19.62 -8.05 -10.68
C GLY A 145 19.02 -7.08 -11.71
N GLY A 146 17.80 -6.60 -11.49
CA GLY A 146 17.28 -5.39 -12.18
C GLY A 146 16.64 -5.61 -13.55
N ASP A 147 16.61 -6.81 -14.11
CA ASP A 147 15.94 -7.08 -15.40
C ASP A 147 15.00 -8.30 -15.29
N VAL A 148 13.80 -8.05 -14.79
CA VAL A 148 12.72 -9.06 -14.64
C VAL A 148 12.25 -9.59 -16.01
N SER A 149 12.60 -8.92 -17.11
CA SER A 149 12.14 -9.26 -18.47
C SER A 149 12.73 -10.56 -19.02
N ARG A 150 13.79 -11.09 -18.42
CA ARG A 150 14.55 -12.24 -18.96
C ARG A 150 14.09 -13.62 -18.48
N LEU A 151 13.29 -13.68 -17.43
CA LEU A 151 12.83 -14.96 -16.88
C LEU A 151 11.34 -15.14 -17.17
N MET A 152 10.99 -15.62 -18.35
CA MET A 152 9.65 -16.11 -18.65
C MET A 152 9.63 -17.63 -18.70
N GLY A 153 8.63 -18.25 -18.04
CA GLY A 153 8.36 -19.68 -18.12
C GLY A 153 8.74 -20.47 -16.87
N LEU A 154 8.86 -21.80 -17.01
CA LEU A 154 9.07 -22.76 -15.91
C LEU A 154 10.25 -22.43 -14.98
N ASN A 155 11.34 -21.90 -15.52
CA ASN A 155 12.52 -21.57 -14.70
C ASN A 155 12.24 -20.41 -13.74
N ASN A 156 11.42 -19.44 -14.17
CA ASN A 156 11.01 -18.33 -13.33
C ASN A 156 10.09 -18.80 -12.20
N VAL A 157 9.05 -19.56 -12.54
CA VAL A 157 8.13 -20.13 -11.53
C VAL A 157 8.89 -20.99 -10.51
N ALA A 158 9.85 -21.78 -10.93
CA ALA A 158 10.68 -22.58 -10.03
C ALA A 158 11.52 -21.70 -9.07
N ALA A 159 12.09 -20.60 -9.56
CA ALA A 159 12.83 -19.64 -8.73
C ALA A 159 11.91 -18.93 -7.74
N GLU A 160 10.75 -18.46 -8.19
CA GLU A 160 9.71 -17.84 -7.38
C GLU A 160 9.20 -18.76 -6.29
N MET A 161 8.87 -20.01 -6.62
CA MET A 161 8.47 -21.03 -5.66
C MET A 161 9.57 -21.32 -4.63
N LYS A 162 10.82 -21.49 -5.10
CA LYS A 162 11.97 -21.72 -4.22
C LYS A 162 12.17 -20.58 -3.22
N GLN A 163 11.98 -19.36 -3.63
CA GLN A 163 12.09 -18.20 -2.74
C GLN A 163 10.89 -18.12 -1.77
N LEU A 164 9.65 -18.16 -2.28
CA LEU A 164 8.42 -18.03 -1.47
C LEU A 164 8.33 -19.15 -0.42
N LEU A 165 8.61 -20.37 -0.83
CA LEU A 165 8.48 -21.58 0.01
C LEU A 165 9.77 -21.92 0.76
N SER A 166 10.83 -21.11 0.65
CA SER A 166 12.02 -21.34 1.46
C SER A 166 11.67 -21.27 2.96
N PRO A 167 12.25 -22.13 3.81
CA PRO A 167 12.01 -22.10 5.25
C PRO A 167 12.09 -20.70 5.86
N LYS A 168 13.11 -19.94 5.49
CA LYS A 168 13.34 -18.59 5.97
C LYS A 168 12.21 -17.63 5.59
N THR A 169 11.82 -17.61 4.31
CA THR A 169 10.77 -16.72 3.79
C THR A 169 9.41 -17.10 4.36
N LEU A 170 9.05 -18.37 4.33
CA LEU A 170 7.75 -18.86 4.81
C LEU A 170 7.54 -18.55 6.30
N LEU A 171 8.54 -18.84 7.13
CA LEU A 171 8.45 -18.57 8.57
C LEU A 171 8.48 -17.07 8.87
N ASP A 172 9.24 -16.29 8.10
CA ASP A 172 9.22 -14.82 8.23
C ASP A 172 7.85 -14.23 7.84
N ILE A 173 7.23 -14.74 6.76
CA ILE A 173 5.86 -14.36 6.37
C ILE A 173 4.87 -14.68 7.49
N LEU A 174 4.91 -15.88 8.05
CA LEU A 174 4.05 -16.29 9.16
C LEU A 174 4.22 -15.36 10.37
N TYR A 175 5.47 -15.07 10.75
CA TYR A 175 5.76 -14.40 12.01
C TYR A 175 5.61 -12.87 11.93
N ASN A 176 6.01 -12.26 10.80
CA ASN A 176 6.15 -10.82 10.66
C ASN A 176 5.27 -10.19 9.57
N PHE A 177 4.86 -10.94 8.54
CA PHE A 177 4.23 -10.41 7.33
C PHE A 177 2.80 -10.92 7.11
N THR A 178 2.18 -11.36 8.19
CA THR A 178 0.77 -11.78 8.22
C THR A 178 0.03 -11.01 9.31
N THR A 179 -1.09 -10.39 8.94
CA THR A 179 -1.98 -9.70 9.87
C THR A 179 -3.44 -10.04 9.57
N TYR A 180 -4.34 -9.68 10.47
CA TYR A 180 -5.77 -9.88 10.33
C TYR A 180 -6.48 -8.55 10.54
N SER A 181 -7.56 -8.33 9.81
CA SER A 181 -8.34 -7.10 9.89
C SER A 181 -9.81 -7.35 9.58
N THR A 182 -10.65 -6.38 9.89
CA THR A 182 -12.07 -6.39 9.58
C THR A 182 -12.35 -5.48 8.39
N ASN A 183 -12.92 -6.03 7.31
CA ASN A 183 -13.24 -5.28 6.10
C ASN A 183 -14.51 -4.42 6.29
N LYS A 184 -14.84 -3.57 5.28
CA LYS A 184 -16.05 -2.73 5.26
C LYS A 184 -17.34 -3.52 5.45
N LYS A 185 -17.39 -4.78 5.02
CA LYS A 185 -18.54 -5.69 5.20
C LYS A 185 -18.55 -6.37 6.57
N ARG A 186 -17.73 -5.92 7.52
CA ARG A 186 -17.58 -6.50 8.87
C ARG A 186 -17.12 -7.98 8.88
N GLN A 187 -16.48 -8.43 7.81
CA GLN A 187 -15.93 -9.78 7.72
C GLN A 187 -14.47 -9.75 8.15
N ARG A 188 -14.07 -10.78 8.92
CA ARG A 188 -12.64 -10.98 9.27
C ARG A 188 -11.89 -11.47 8.05
N ILE A 189 -10.78 -10.80 7.73
CA ILE A 189 -9.90 -11.13 6.61
C ILE A 189 -8.48 -11.33 7.10
N LYS A 190 -7.78 -12.25 6.43
CA LYS A 190 -6.34 -12.45 6.58
C LYS A 190 -5.62 -11.66 5.48
N VAL A 191 -4.57 -10.96 5.87
CA VAL A 191 -3.72 -10.18 4.96
C VAL A 191 -2.30 -10.73 5.04
N VAL A 192 -1.78 -11.19 3.92
CA VAL A 192 -0.39 -11.62 3.73
C VAL A 192 0.31 -10.60 2.83
N CYS A 193 1.58 -10.30 3.09
CA CYS A 193 2.34 -9.33 2.29
C CYS A 193 2.42 -9.74 0.83
N ARG A 194 2.57 -8.75 -0.05
CA ARG A 194 3.04 -8.93 -1.42
C ARG A 194 4.58 -8.94 -1.46
N TYR A 195 5.19 -9.49 -2.54
CA TYR A 195 6.64 -9.63 -2.62
C TYR A 195 7.38 -8.29 -2.48
N GLN A 196 6.89 -7.21 -3.12
CA GLN A 196 7.50 -5.89 -3.02
C GLN A 196 7.40 -5.29 -1.60
N GLN A 197 6.34 -5.65 -0.86
CA GLN A 197 6.20 -5.25 0.56
C GLN A 197 7.19 -6.03 1.43
N TYR A 198 7.35 -7.34 1.17
CA TYR A 198 8.30 -8.20 1.85
C TYR A 198 9.74 -7.71 1.64
N GLU A 199 10.12 -7.45 0.39
CA GLU A 199 11.44 -6.96 0.01
C GLU A 199 11.73 -5.58 0.63
N GLY A 200 10.88 -4.59 0.37
CA GLY A 200 11.08 -3.23 0.84
C GLY A 200 11.12 -3.13 2.37
N ALA A 201 10.26 -3.86 3.08
CA ALA A 201 10.29 -3.88 4.54
C ALA A 201 11.56 -4.54 5.09
N ASN A 202 12.02 -5.64 4.48
CA ASN A 202 13.26 -6.30 4.90
C ASN A 202 14.50 -5.44 4.62
N LEU A 203 14.54 -4.69 3.53
CA LEU A 203 15.62 -3.75 3.25
C LEU A 203 15.66 -2.63 4.30
N ILE A 204 14.52 -2.07 4.71
CA ILE A 204 14.45 -1.09 5.80
C ILE A 204 15.00 -1.71 7.10
N VAL A 205 14.52 -2.91 7.46
CA VAL A 205 14.96 -3.61 8.68
C VAL A 205 16.46 -3.87 8.66
N GLN A 206 16.99 -4.35 7.55
CA GLN A 206 18.42 -4.59 7.37
C GLN A 206 19.24 -3.31 7.55
N ARG A 207 18.82 -2.20 6.93
CA ARG A 207 19.49 -0.90 7.04
C ARG A 207 19.54 -0.39 8.47
N VAL A 208 18.45 -0.57 9.22
CA VAL A 208 18.41 -0.19 10.64
C VAL A 208 19.34 -1.07 11.47
N LEU A 209 19.41 -2.38 11.21
CA LEU A 209 20.30 -3.30 11.92
C LEU A 209 21.78 -3.01 11.63
N GLU A 210 22.12 -2.68 10.39
CA GLU A 210 23.48 -2.31 10.01
C GLU A 210 23.94 -0.99 10.65
N ASN A 211 23.02 -0.10 10.98
CA ASN A 211 23.24 1.18 11.65
C ASN A 211 24.37 2.08 11.06
N LYS A 212 24.62 1.94 9.76
CA LYS A 212 25.64 2.73 9.04
C LYS A 212 25.03 3.95 8.39
N ILE A 213 23.91 3.78 7.70
CA ILE A 213 23.20 4.79 6.93
C ILE A 213 21.84 4.98 7.54
N LYS A 214 21.53 6.22 7.99
CA LYS A 214 20.28 6.53 8.71
C LYS A 214 19.18 7.07 7.80
N ARG A 215 19.23 6.81 6.53
CA ARG A 215 18.22 7.21 5.56
C ARG A 215 18.04 6.17 4.45
N GLY A 216 16.89 6.22 3.79
CA GLY A 216 16.60 5.36 2.65
C GLY A 216 15.33 5.80 1.92
N LEU A 217 15.28 5.55 0.62
CA LEU A 217 14.14 5.82 -0.23
C LEU A 217 13.57 4.52 -0.80
N ILE A 218 12.27 4.31 -0.63
CA ILE A 218 11.48 3.26 -1.25
C ILE A 218 10.60 3.90 -2.33
N TRP A 219 10.92 3.61 -3.58
CA TRP A 219 10.18 4.11 -4.74
C TRP A 219 9.18 3.06 -5.21
N HIS A 220 8.03 3.00 -4.60
CA HIS A 220 6.95 2.09 -4.99
C HIS A 220 5.77 2.85 -5.53
N PHE A 221 5.30 2.47 -6.72
CA PHE A 221 4.17 3.10 -7.40
C PHE A 221 2.92 3.14 -6.51
N GLN A 222 2.02 4.08 -6.78
CA GLN A 222 0.75 4.20 -6.06
C GLN A 222 -0.06 2.89 -6.18
N GLY A 223 -0.71 2.46 -5.10
CA GLY A 223 -1.44 1.18 -5.08
C GLY A 223 -0.58 -0.06 -4.76
N SER A 224 0.75 0.06 -4.64
CA SER A 224 1.65 -1.05 -4.27
C SER A 224 1.49 -1.55 -2.82
N GLY A 225 0.76 -0.79 -1.97
CA GLY A 225 0.55 -1.12 -0.56
C GLY A 225 1.67 -0.63 0.36
N LYS A 226 2.23 0.55 0.12
CA LYS A 226 3.28 1.19 0.94
C LYS A 226 2.92 1.26 2.43
N SER A 227 1.67 1.56 2.75
CA SER A 227 1.20 1.63 4.15
C SER A 227 1.34 0.30 4.87
N LEU A 228 0.98 -0.83 4.22
CA LEU A 228 1.18 -2.18 4.76
C LEU A 228 2.67 -2.52 4.88
N LEU A 229 3.51 -2.12 3.91
CA LEU A 229 4.96 -2.28 3.99
C LEU A 229 5.51 -1.62 5.27
N MET A 230 5.10 -0.37 5.53
CA MET A 230 5.52 0.36 6.74
C MET A 230 5.06 -0.36 8.02
N LEU A 231 3.83 -0.86 8.06
CA LEU A 231 3.32 -1.60 9.21
C LEU A 231 4.12 -2.89 9.44
N PHE A 232 4.37 -3.69 8.41
CA PHE A 232 5.15 -4.91 8.51
C PHE A 232 6.59 -4.64 8.97
N ALA A 233 7.25 -3.63 8.39
CA ALA A 233 8.57 -3.21 8.83
C ALA A 233 8.57 -2.80 10.31
N ALA A 234 7.59 -1.99 10.72
CA ALA A 234 7.44 -1.54 12.11
C ALA A 234 7.23 -2.72 13.07
N GLN A 235 6.32 -3.63 12.76
CA GLN A 235 6.04 -4.81 13.59
C GLN A 235 7.27 -5.73 13.69
N LYS A 236 8.00 -5.93 12.59
CA LYS A 236 9.22 -6.73 12.58
C LYS A 236 10.30 -6.09 13.44
N MET A 237 10.59 -4.81 13.26
CA MET A 237 11.59 -4.08 14.06
C MET A 237 11.29 -4.09 15.56
N ARG A 238 10.00 -4.03 15.92
CA ARG A 238 9.56 -4.08 17.33
C ARG A 238 9.87 -5.41 18.03
N LYS A 239 10.01 -6.50 17.29
CA LYS A 239 10.32 -7.85 17.81
C LYS A 239 11.82 -8.13 17.90
N LEU A 240 12.65 -7.36 17.21
CA LEU A 240 14.10 -7.57 17.16
C LEU A 240 14.77 -7.10 18.44
N LYS A 241 15.42 -8.02 19.15
CA LYS A 241 16.12 -7.77 20.43
C LYS A 241 17.26 -6.77 20.27
N GLU A 242 17.93 -6.81 19.12
CA GLU A 242 19.06 -5.94 18.74
C GLU A 242 18.69 -4.46 18.76
N LEU A 243 17.44 -4.13 18.43
CA LEU A 243 16.92 -2.77 18.40
C LEU A 243 16.44 -2.26 19.75
N LYS A 244 16.53 -3.08 20.83
CA LYS A 244 16.22 -2.69 22.21
C LYS A 244 14.86 -2.01 22.34
N ASN A 245 13.83 -2.62 21.75
CA ASN A 245 12.46 -2.11 21.77
C ASN A 245 12.35 -0.68 21.20
N PRO A 246 12.49 -0.49 19.87
CA PRO A 246 12.54 0.81 19.22
C PRO A 246 11.18 1.53 19.26
N THR A 247 11.20 2.85 19.10
CA THR A 247 10.04 3.64 18.69
C THR A 247 9.99 3.69 17.17
N VAL A 248 8.89 3.30 16.58
CA VAL A 248 8.70 3.40 15.13
C VAL A 248 7.59 4.40 14.84
N MET A 249 7.88 5.40 14.01
CA MET A 249 6.90 6.41 13.60
C MET A 249 6.52 6.21 12.15
N ILE A 250 5.21 6.19 11.89
CA ILE A 250 4.65 6.21 10.55
C ILE A 250 3.99 7.59 10.36
N VAL A 251 4.59 8.39 9.49
CA VAL A 251 4.13 9.74 9.17
C VAL A 251 3.36 9.68 7.86
N VAL A 252 2.06 9.96 7.93
CA VAL A 252 1.17 9.94 6.76
C VAL A 252 0.84 11.36 6.32
N ASP A 253 0.53 11.54 5.03
CA ASP A 253 0.16 12.85 4.47
C ASP A 253 -1.18 13.35 5.04
N ARG A 254 -2.17 12.46 5.12
CA ARG A 254 -3.51 12.75 5.66
C ARG A 254 -3.94 11.68 6.64
N VAL A 255 -4.81 12.06 7.57
CA VAL A 255 -5.41 11.10 8.52
C VAL A 255 -6.36 10.13 7.81
N ASP A 256 -6.91 10.54 6.67
CA ASP A 256 -7.81 9.73 5.84
C ASP A 256 -7.03 8.74 4.96
N LEU A 257 -6.43 7.75 5.62
CA LEU A 257 -6.01 6.53 4.94
C LEU A 257 -7.27 5.83 4.39
N ASP A 258 -7.15 5.10 3.28
CA ASP A 258 -8.21 4.19 2.84
C ASP A 258 -8.75 3.38 4.02
N SER A 259 -10.06 3.28 4.13
CA SER A 259 -10.75 2.71 5.30
C SER A 259 -10.29 1.29 5.65
N GLN A 260 -9.84 0.49 4.68
CA GLN A 260 -9.29 -0.83 4.92
C GLN A 260 -7.92 -0.74 5.58
N THR A 261 -7.06 0.14 5.09
CA THR A 261 -5.72 0.40 5.68
C THR A 261 -5.85 0.97 7.09
N GLN A 262 -6.81 1.88 7.34
CA GLN A 262 -7.09 2.38 8.68
C GLN A 262 -7.46 1.27 9.66
N ASN A 263 -8.32 0.33 9.23
CA ASN A 263 -8.71 -0.79 10.08
C ASN A 263 -7.53 -1.70 10.41
N VAL A 264 -6.67 -1.99 9.42
CA VAL A 264 -5.44 -2.77 9.66
C VAL A 264 -4.55 -2.10 10.68
N PHE A 265 -4.36 -0.78 10.60
CA PHE A 265 -3.55 -0.05 11.59
C PHE A 265 -4.21 0.00 12.97
N LYS A 266 -5.52 0.23 13.05
CA LYS A 266 -6.25 0.30 14.33
C LYS A 266 -6.27 -1.04 15.08
N GLU A 267 -6.33 -2.15 14.34
CA GLU A 267 -6.37 -3.50 14.91
C GLU A 267 -4.96 -4.09 15.13
N ALA A 268 -3.92 -3.45 14.60
CA ALA A 268 -2.54 -3.90 14.78
C ALA A 268 -2.06 -3.67 16.23
N PRO A 269 -1.33 -4.62 16.81
CA PRO A 269 -0.85 -4.50 18.18
C PRO A 269 0.20 -3.39 18.33
N ASN A 270 0.16 -2.69 19.46
CA ASN A 270 1.10 -1.62 19.83
C ASN A 270 1.14 -0.42 18.88
N VAL A 271 0.06 -0.16 18.17
CA VAL A 271 -0.10 1.02 17.32
C VAL A 271 -0.88 2.09 18.07
N MET A 272 -0.30 3.29 18.17
CA MET A 272 -0.85 4.44 18.88
C MET A 272 -0.98 5.62 17.91
N PRO A 273 -2.20 5.99 17.52
CA PRO A 273 -2.41 7.21 16.75
C PRO A 273 -2.18 8.44 17.63
N THR A 274 -1.73 9.53 17.02
CA THR A 274 -1.73 10.85 17.67
C THR A 274 -2.98 11.61 17.26
N GLU A 275 -3.70 12.17 18.22
CA GLU A 275 -4.88 12.98 17.94
C GLU A 275 -4.47 14.43 17.64
N ASP A 276 -3.55 14.98 18.40
CA ASP A 276 -3.09 16.34 18.34
C ASP A 276 -1.56 16.50 18.47
N ILE A 277 -1.08 17.75 18.45
CA ILE A 277 0.34 18.13 18.57
C ILE A 277 0.87 17.80 19.96
N ASP A 278 0.08 18.01 21.01
CA ASP A 278 0.49 17.78 22.39
C ASP A 278 0.69 16.30 22.67
N THR A 279 -0.17 15.45 22.14
CA THR A 279 -0.03 13.99 22.21
C THR A 279 1.26 13.53 21.53
N LEU A 280 1.59 14.06 20.34
CA LEU A 280 2.84 13.75 19.66
C LEU A 280 4.04 14.20 20.52
N ASN A 281 4.05 15.45 20.97
CA ASN A 281 5.14 15.99 21.80
C ASN A 281 5.33 15.19 23.10
N LYS A 282 4.24 14.77 23.74
CA LYS A 282 4.28 13.89 24.92
C LYS A 282 4.90 12.53 24.60
N TYR A 283 4.55 11.92 23.47
CA TYR A 283 5.14 10.65 23.06
C TYR A 283 6.62 10.78 22.73
N LEU A 284 7.02 11.89 22.10
CA LEU A 284 8.43 12.16 21.76
C LEU A 284 9.27 12.49 22.99
N ALA A 285 8.76 13.30 23.92
CA ALA A 285 9.48 13.68 25.12
C ALA A 285 9.66 12.54 26.12
N ASN A 286 8.76 11.58 26.12
CA ASN A 286 8.82 10.39 26.96
C ASN A 286 9.57 9.24 26.24
N ASP A 287 9.99 8.24 27.00
CA ASP A 287 10.55 7.00 26.43
C ASP A 287 9.45 6.07 25.90
N SER A 288 8.62 6.61 24.99
CA SER A 288 7.50 5.88 24.41
C SER A 288 8.00 4.86 23.38
N ARG A 289 7.73 3.57 23.61
CA ARG A 289 8.26 2.46 22.82
C ARG A 289 7.14 1.66 22.18
N PHE A 290 6.50 2.26 21.16
CA PHE A 290 5.42 1.67 20.36
C PHE A 290 5.46 2.20 18.94
N ILE A 291 4.52 1.79 18.11
CA ILE A 291 4.34 2.31 16.75
C ILE A 291 3.46 3.55 16.83
N ILE A 292 4.00 4.72 16.48
CA ILE A 292 3.28 5.99 16.47
C ILE A 292 2.79 6.27 15.05
N ILE A 293 1.50 6.56 14.88
CA ILE A 293 0.96 7.08 13.63
C ILE A 293 0.65 8.55 13.80
N THR A 294 1.17 9.38 12.91
CA THR A 294 1.02 10.84 12.96
C THR A 294 0.97 11.44 11.56
N THR A 295 0.71 12.74 11.49
CA THR A 295 0.84 13.53 10.25
C THR A 295 1.99 14.52 10.38
N ILE A 296 2.57 14.92 9.24
CA ILE A 296 3.68 15.87 9.22
C ILE A 296 3.31 17.22 9.85
N PHE A 297 2.06 17.65 9.74
CA PHE A 297 1.57 18.91 10.30
C PHE A 297 1.71 19.00 11.82
N LYS A 298 1.75 17.88 12.52
CA LYS A 298 1.90 17.84 13.99
C LYS A 298 3.31 18.15 14.47
N PHE A 299 4.29 18.26 13.57
CA PHE A 299 5.64 18.72 13.89
C PHE A 299 5.79 20.26 13.88
N LYS A 300 4.70 21.02 13.61
CA LYS A 300 4.75 22.48 13.54
C LYS A 300 5.38 23.13 14.76
N ASP A 301 5.07 22.62 15.95
CA ASP A 301 5.54 23.18 17.23
C ASP A 301 6.53 22.21 17.94
N ALA A 302 7.10 21.27 17.23
CA ALA A 302 8.08 20.32 17.78
C ALA A 302 9.38 21.06 18.16
N LYS A 303 9.85 20.83 19.40
CA LYS A 303 11.11 21.40 19.88
C LYS A 303 12.29 20.64 19.28
N ALA A 304 13.36 21.37 18.95
CA ALA A 304 14.62 20.73 18.55
C ALA A 304 15.15 19.84 19.67
N ASN A 305 15.73 18.70 19.28
CA ASN A 305 16.35 17.74 20.19
C ASN A 305 15.38 17.19 21.28
N ILE A 306 14.10 17.06 20.95
CA ILE A 306 13.10 16.57 21.92
C ILE A 306 13.38 15.11 22.33
N ASN A 307 13.99 14.33 21.43
CA ASN A 307 14.46 12.97 21.73
C ASN A 307 15.78 12.66 20.99
N LEU A 308 16.80 12.27 21.76
CA LEU A 308 18.16 12.02 21.27
C LEU A 308 18.47 10.52 21.07
N ARG A 309 17.49 9.64 21.25
CA ARG A 309 17.69 8.20 21.03
C ARG A 309 18.02 7.90 19.57
N ASP A 310 18.87 6.91 19.38
CA ASP A 310 19.32 6.41 18.07
C ASP A 310 18.49 5.23 17.54
N ASN A 311 17.59 4.69 18.37
CA ASN A 311 16.66 3.61 17.99
C ASN A 311 15.23 4.12 17.74
N ILE A 312 15.11 5.31 17.17
CA ILE A 312 13.86 5.86 16.63
C ILE A 312 13.91 5.72 15.11
N ILE A 313 12.86 5.12 14.53
CA ILE A 313 12.76 4.91 13.10
C ILE A 313 11.52 5.65 12.59
N VAL A 314 11.72 6.56 11.64
CA VAL A 314 10.66 7.36 11.02
C VAL A 314 10.47 6.91 9.58
N MET A 315 9.29 6.49 9.23
CA MET A 315 8.87 6.15 7.87
C MET A 315 7.81 7.14 7.41
N VAL A 316 8.08 7.84 6.31
CA VAL A 316 7.27 8.94 5.80
C VAL A 316 6.58 8.52 4.52
N ASP A 317 5.24 8.49 4.54
CA ASP A 317 4.44 8.25 3.34
C ASP A 317 4.33 9.53 2.50
N GLU A 318 4.17 9.37 1.20
CA GLU A 318 4.16 10.44 0.21
C GLU A 318 5.32 11.44 0.42
N ALA A 319 6.52 10.89 0.59
CA ALA A 319 7.72 11.61 1.00
C ALA A 319 8.05 12.85 0.13
N HIS A 320 7.56 12.88 -1.11
CA HIS A 320 7.71 14.03 -2.01
C HIS A 320 6.96 15.29 -1.52
N ARG A 321 5.85 15.13 -0.77
CA ARG A 321 5.05 16.24 -0.24
C ARG A 321 5.60 16.80 1.08
N THR A 322 6.25 15.97 1.88
CA THR A 322 6.78 16.36 3.19
C THR A 322 8.03 17.24 3.10
N GLN A 323 8.54 17.48 1.91
CA GLN A 323 9.67 18.37 1.64
C GLN A 323 9.26 19.84 1.52
N GLU A 324 7.96 20.12 1.37
CA GLU A 324 7.45 21.48 1.27
C GLU A 324 7.53 22.18 2.64
N GLY A 325 8.55 23.01 2.85
CA GLY A 325 8.71 23.92 3.97
C GLY A 325 9.38 23.38 5.24
N ASP A 326 9.24 24.15 6.32
CA ASP A 326 9.88 23.95 7.63
C ASP A 326 9.54 22.64 8.35
N LEU A 327 8.43 21.95 8.02
CA LEU A 327 7.93 20.84 8.82
C LEU A 327 8.82 19.60 8.75
N GLY A 328 9.31 19.25 7.57
CA GLY A 328 10.27 18.14 7.41
C GLY A 328 11.59 18.41 8.10
N GLN A 329 12.07 19.65 8.07
CA GLN A 329 13.27 20.08 8.79
C GLN A 329 13.04 20.05 10.30
N ARG A 330 11.91 20.56 10.80
CA ARG A 330 11.55 20.50 12.22
C ARG A 330 11.49 19.08 12.75
N MET A 331 10.90 18.16 12.00
CA MET A 331 10.88 16.74 12.34
C MET A 331 12.30 16.16 12.52
N ARG A 332 13.22 16.48 11.60
CA ARG A 332 14.63 16.05 11.70
C ARG A 332 15.37 16.71 12.85
N MET A 333 15.13 18.00 13.08
CA MET A 333 15.70 18.72 14.23
C MET A 333 15.18 18.20 15.57
N ALA A 334 13.93 17.75 15.62
CA ALA A 334 13.34 17.15 16.83
C ALA A 334 13.98 15.79 17.16
N LEU A 335 14.38 15.02 16.14
CA LEU A 335 14.88 13.64 16.23
C LEU A 335 16.23 13.48 15.50
N PRO A 336 17.31 14.13 15.94
CA PRO A 336 18.55 14.24 15.15
C PRO A 336 19.28 12.91 14.95
N ASN A 337 19.06 11.92 15.82
CA ASN A 337 19.70 10.60 15.75
C ASN A 337 18.83 9.50 15.14
N ALA A 338 17.60 9.83 14.76
CA ALA A 338 16.66 8.86 14.20
C ALA A 338 17.02 8.42 12.76
N PHE A 339 16.48 7.28 12.37
CA PHE A 339 16.46 6.84 10.99
C PHE A 339 15.28 7.48 10.26
N PHE A 340 15.47 7.87 8.99
CA PHE A 340 14.43 8.47 8.16
C PHE A 340 14.31 7.75 6.83
N PHE A 341 13.18 7.08 6.62
CA PHE A 341 12.86 6.42 5.37
C PHE A 341 11.71 7.15 4.68
N GLY A 342 11.89 7.49 3.40
CA GLY A 342 10.83 8.05 2.56
C GLY A 342 10.21 6.97 1.69
N LEU A 343 8.88 6.94 1.61
CA LEU A 343 8.14 6.06 0.72
C LEU A 343 7.31 6.94 -0.22
N THR A 344 7.43 6.74 -1.54
CA THR A 344 6.67 7.52 -2.52
C THR A 344 6.49 6.77 -3.83
N GLY A 345 5.40 7.03 -4.53
CA GLY A 345 5.18 6.55 -5.90
C GLY A 345 5.73 7.49 -6.97
N THR A 346 5.96 8.76 -6.62
CA THR A 346 6.34 9.83 -7.54
C THR A 346 7.46 10.67 -6.94
N PRO A 347 8.70 10.15 -6.87
CA PRO A 347 9.82 10.92 -6.35
C PRO A 347 10.08 12.15 -7.24
N ILE A 348 10.29 13.29 -6.61
CA ILE A 348 10.60 14.55 -7.30
C ILE A 348 12.12 14.67 -7.44
N ASN A 349 12.58 14.98 -8.67
CA ASN A 349 13.96 15.28 -8.98
C ASN A 349 14.06 16.67 -9.61
N LYS A 350 13.81 17.71 -8.79
CA LYS A 350 13.96 19.12 -9.17
C LYS A 350 15.02 19.77 -8.31
N THR A 351 15.63 20.86 -8.82
CA THR A 351 16.74 21.58 -8.15
C THR A 351 16.34 22.06 -6.75
N ASP A 352 15.11 22.51 -6.58
CA ASP A 352 14.63 23.08 -5.30
C ASP A 352 13.99 22.03 -4.37
N HIS A 353 13.47 20.93 -4.94
CA HIS A 353 12.76 19.90 -4.21
C HIS A 353 13.18 18.53 -4.74
N ASN A 354 14.08 17.85 -4.03
CA ASN A 354 14.64 16.59 -4.48
C ASN A 354 14.47 15.50 -3.42
N THR A 355 13.55 14.55 -3.71
CA THR A 355 13.26 13.41 -2.82
C THR A 355 14.49 12.53 -2.62
N PHE A 356 15.32 12.39 -3.66
CA PHE A 356 16.55 11.59 -3.61
C PHE A 356 17.62 12.22 -2.69
N TRP A 357 17.73 13.55 -2.65
CA TRP A 357 18.66 14.22 -1.72
C TRP A 357 18.21 14.11 -0.27
N THR A 358 16.89 14.13 -0.05
CA THR A 358 16.32 14.14 1.30
C THR A 358 16.34 12.76 1.94
N PHE A 359 15.96 11.73 1.20
CA PHE A 359 15.81 10.36 1.70
C PHE A 359 16.77 9.35 1.05
N GLY A 360 17.20 9.55 -0.17
CA GLY A 360 18.14 8.67 -0.85
C GLY A 360 19.53 8.70 -0.21
N ALA A 361 20.25 7.61 -0.30
CA ALA A 361 21.63 7.50 0.10
C ALA A 361 22.53 7.38 -1.13
N GLN A 362 23.75 7.93 -1.06
CA GLN A 362 24.72 7.85 -2.18
C GLN A 362 25.21 6.42 -2.43
N GLU A 363 25.13 5.60 -1.41
CA GLU A 363 25.51 4.19 -1.41
C GLU A 363 24.46 3.30 -2.09
N ASP A 364 23.24 3.80 -2.27
CA ASP A 364 22.17 3.09 -2.99
C ASP A 364 22.32 3.31 -4.49
N GLU A 365 22.31 2.25 -5.28
CA GLU A 365 22.29 2.33 -6.72
C GLU A 365 21.06 3.17 -7.16
N ASN A 366 21.29 4.22 -7.95
CA ASN A 366 20.27 5.18 -8.38
C ASN A 366 19.58 5.97 -7.23
N GLY A 367 20.10 5.93 -6.01
CA GLY A 367 19.63 6.70 -4.86
C GLY A 367 18.34 6.19 -4.21
N TYR A 368 17.95 4.94 -4.46
CA TYR A 368 16.82 4.27 -3.78
C TYR A 368 17.17 2.83 -3.38
N MET A 369 16.51 2.34 -2.31
CA MET A 369 16.73 0.99 -1.78
C MET A 369 15.92 -0.08 -2.53
N SER A 370 14.71 0.27 -2.95
CA SER A 370 13.79 -0.62 -3.65
C SER A 370 12.94 0.17 -4.63
N ARG A 371 12.62 -0.44 -5.77
CA ARG A 371 11.76 0.14 -6.80
C ARG A 371 10.68 -0.86 -7.19
N TYR A 372 9.45 -0.38 -7.24
CA TYR A 372 8.31 -1.05 -7.84
C TYR A 372 7.63 -0.06 -8.76
N SER A 373 7.86 -0.21 -10.06
CA SER A 373 7.49 0.78 -11.08
C SER A 373 6.01 0.69 -11.48
N PHE A 374 5.58 1.61 -12.34
CA PHE A 374 4.27 1.56 -12.99
C PHE A 374 4.13 0.30 -13.87
N GLU A 375 5.19 -0.04 -14.60
CA GLU A 375 5.26 -1.22 -15.46
C GLU A 375 5.15 -2.52 -14.63
N ASP A 376 5.82 -2.57 -13.46
CA ASP A 376 5.68 -3.68 -12.52
C ASP A 376 4.25 -3.82 -12.02
N ALA A 377 3.62 -2.70 -11.68
CA ALA A 377 2.25 -2.67 -11.20
C ALA A 377 1.22 -3.12 -12.27
N LEU A 378 1.45 -2.75 -13.53
CA LEU A 378 0.65 -3.24 -14.66
C LEU A 378 0.84 -4.73 -14.91
N ARG A 379 2.11 -5.19 -14.93
CA ARG A 379 2.45 -6.61 -15.12
C ARG A 379 1.80 -7.48 -14.05
N ASP A 380 1.85 -7.03 -12.79
CA ASP A 380 1.28 -7.76 -11.65
C ASP A 380 -0.23 -7.55 -11.50
N LYS A 381 -0.86 -6.84 -12.44
CA LYS A 381 -2.31 -6.55 -12.48
C LYS A 381 -2.82 -5.87 -11.19
N THR A 382 -1.95 -5.14 -10.50
CA THR A 382 -2.32 -4.37 -9.30
C THR A 382 -3.00 -3.06 -9.63
N ILE A 383 -2.80 -2.59 -10.85
CA ILE A 383 -3.46 -1.43 -11.46
C ILE A 383 -3.96 -1.78 -12.85
N LEU A 384 -4.91 -1.02 -13.36
CA LEU A 384 -5.39 -1.13 -14.73
C LEU A 384 -4.62 -0.17 -15.65
N PRO A 385 -4.42 -0.52 -16.92
CA PRO A 385 -3.84 0.42 -17.87
C PRO A 385 -4.76 1.62 -18.06
N LEU A 386 -4.15 2.80 -18.14
CA LEU A 386 -4.85 4.03 -18.48
C LEU A 386 -4.73 4.30 -19.96
N HIS A 387 -5.86 4.55 -20.62
CA HIS A 387 -5.90 5.05 -21.98
C HIS A 387 -5.98 6.58 -21.91
N PHE A 388 -5.01 7.24 -22.52
CA PHE A 388 -4.96 8.70 -22.60
C PHE A 388 -5.35 9.15 -24.00
N GLU A 389 -6.40 9.95 -24.11
CA GLU A 389 -6.87 10.54 -25.36
C GLU A 389 -6.81 12.08 -25.24
N PRO A 390 -5.79 12.73 -25.82
CA PRO A 390 -5.72 14.19 -25.82
C PRO A 390 -6.76 14.74 -26.79
N ARG A 391 -7.63 15.63 -26.30
CA ARG A 391 -8.62 16.34 -27.10
C ARG A 391 -8.17 17.77 -27.26
N LEU A 392 -7.71 18.10 -28.45
CA LEU A 392 -7.30 19.44 -28.81
C LEU A 392 -8.55 20.26 -29.11
N LEU A 393 -8.65 21.43 -28.50
CA LEU A 393 -9.68 22.39 -28.81
C LEU A 393 -9.17 23.32 -29.92
N ASP A 394 -9.94 23.49 -30.97
CA ASP A 394 -9.70 24.52 -32.02
C ASP A 394 -10.04 25.91 -31.47
N ILE A 395 -9.33 26.33 -30.44
CA ILE A 395 -9.35 27.69 -29.95
C ILE A 395 -8.10 28.36 -30.50
N HIS A 396 -8.27 29.43 -31.27
CA HIS A 396 -7.16 30.24 -31.75
C HIS A 396 -6.46 30.94 -30.59
N ILE A 397 -5.52 30.21 -29.97
CA ILE A 397 -4.51 30.78 -29.08
C ILE A 397 -3.31 31.09 -29.98
N ASP A 398 -2.82 32.32 -29.92
CA ASP A 398 -1.57 32.72 -30.54
C ASP A 398 -0.42 31.97 -29.83
N ARG A 399 -0.12 30.76 -30.34
CA ARG A 399 0.91 29.86 -29.73
C ARG A 399 2.27 30.53 -29.67
N GLU A 400 2.62 31.35 -30.67
CA GLU A 400 3.90 32.05 -30.72
C GLU A 400 4.07 32.99 -29.51
N LYS A 401 3.03 33.71 -29.12
CA LYS A 401 3.07 34.57 -27.92
C LYS A 401 3.13 33.80 -26.61
N VAL A 402 2.53 32.61 -26.54
CA VAL A 402 2.56 31.81 -25.30
C VAL A 402 3.93 31.13 -25.14
N ASP A 403 4.52 30.63 -26.24
CA ASP A 403 5.82 29.95 -26.21
C ASP A 403 6.98 30.93 -26.01
N GLU A 404 6.96 32.11 -26.69
CA GLU A 404 7.96 33.18 -26.44
C GLU A 404 7.94 33.66 -25.00
N GLU A 405 6.76 33.75 -24.40
CA GLU A 405 6.62 34.18 -23.02
C GLU A 405 7.00 33.07 -22.03
N PHE A 406 6.88 31.80 -22.38
CA PHE A 406 7.28 30.67 -21.54
C PHE A 406 8.79 30.48 -21.52
N GLU A 407 9.49 30.64 -22.66
CA GLU A 407 10.95 30.58 -22.75
C GLU A 407 11.63 31.73 -22.01
N ALA A 408 11.05 32.94 -22.02
CA ALA A 408 11.57 34.07 -21.28
C ALA A 408 11.56 33.91 -19.75
N ILE A 409 10.71 33.00 -19.22
CA ILE A 409 10.56 32.75 -17.77
C ILE A 409 11.49 31.65 -17.27
N SER A 410 11.87 30.71 -18.11
CA SER A 410 12.68 29.56 -17.69
C SER A 410 14.12 29.94 -17.33
N ASN A 411 14.60 31.12 -17.68
CA ASN A 411 16.01 31.49 -17.60
C ASN A 411 16.42 32.46 -16.48
N THR A 412 15.50 33.06 -15.68
CA THR A 412 15.89 33.93 -14.56
C THR A 412 14.83 33.95 -13.46
N LEU A 413 15.14 33.38 -12.30
CA LEU A 413 14.28 33.32 -11.11
C LEU A 413 14.70 34.38 -10.08
N ASP A 414 14.15 35.57 -10.20
CA ASP A 414 14.15 36.57 -9.13
C ASP A 414 12.71 36.88 -8.64
N GLU A 415 12.55 37.79 -7.65
CA GLU A 415 11.26 38.12 -7.05
C GLU A 415 10.26 38.74 -8.07
N GLU A 416 10.73 39.43 -9.10
CA GLU A 416 9.89 39.94 -10.19
C GLU A 416 9.37 38.80 -11.10
N ALA A 417 10.14 37.74 -11.28
CA ALA A 417 9.73 36.56 -12.03
C ALA A 417 8.61 35.80 -11.30
N LYS A 418 8.64 35.72 -9.96
CA LYS A 418 7.55 35.13 -9.15
C LYS A 418 6.24 35.88 -9.28
N ILE A 419 6.30 37.22 -9.28
CA ILE A 419 5.12 38.08 -9.49
C ILE A 419 4.57 37.91 -10.91
N THR A 420 5.44 37.78 -11.89
CA THR A 420 5.07 37.59 -13.30
C THR A 420 4.47 36.19 -13.52
N LEU A 421 5.02 35.16 -12.89
CA LEU A 421 4.48 33.80 -12.91
C LEU A 421 3.09 33.73 -12.27
N SER A 422 2.88 34.43 -11.13
CA SER A 422 1.59 34.54 -10.46
C SER A 422 0.53 35.24 -11.34
N LYS A 423 0.91 36.32 -12.02
CA LYS A 423 0.01 37.01 -12.97
C LYS A 423 -0.34 36.18 -14.20
N LYS A 424 0.61 35.32 -14.69
CA LYS A 424 0.36 34.41 -15.82
C LYS A 424 -0.51 33.24 -15.41
N ALA A 425 -0.30 32.67 -14.22
CA ALA A 425 -1.18 31.66 -13.67
C ALA A 425 -2.62 32.18 -13.51
N ALA A 426 -2.80 33.41 -13.07
CA ALA A 426 -4.11 34.06 -12.97
C ALA A 426 -4.78 34.19 -14.36
N LYS A 427 -4.04 34.68 -15.37
CA LYS A 427 -4.55 34.76 -16.75
C LYS A 427 -4.90 33.42 -17.35
N MET A 428 -4.09 32.37 -17.06
CA MET A 428 -4.40 31.00 -17.49
C MET A 428 -5.69 30.51 -16.84
N LEU A 429 -5.89 30.78 -15.56
CA LEU A 429 -7.13 30.42 -14.86
C LEU A 429 -8.34 31.14 -15.43
N GLU A 430 -8.23 32.44 -15.77
CA GLU A 430 -9.30 33.20 -16.45
C GLU A 430 -9.62 32.56 -17.82
N PHE A 431 -8.59 32.19 -18.59
CA PHE A 431 -8.79 31.53 -19.88
C PHE A 431 -9.47 30.18 -19.71
N LEU A 432 -9.07 29.38 -18.71
CA LEU A 432 -9.69 28.07 -18.44
C LEU A 432 -11.16 28.18 -18.02
N LYS A 433 -11.59 29.35 -17.52
CA LYS A 433 -12.97 29.65 -17.12
C LYS A 433 -13.75 30.45 -18.14
N SER A 434 -13.17 30.77 -19.30
CA SER A 434 -13.90 31.52 -20.33
C SER A 434 -15.15 30.76 -20.79
N PRO A 435 -16.30 31.47 -20.94
CA PRO A 435 -17.57 30.83 -21.33
C PRO A 435 -17.47 30.04 -22.64
N GLU A 436 -16.80 30.60 -23.65
CA GLU A 436 -16.64 29.97 -24.98
C GLU A 436 -15.88 28.64 -24.84
N ARG A 437 -14.81 28.61 -24.04
CA ARG A 437 -14.04 27.39 -23.82
C ARG A 437 -14.86 26.35 -23.06
N ILE A 438 -15.55 26.74 -22.01
CA ILE A 438 -16.38 25.83 -21.21
C ILE A 438 -17.48 25.22 -22.06
N GLU A 439 -18.14 26.02 -22.93
CA GLU A 439 -19.16 25.54 -23.86
C GLU A 439 -18.62 24.46 -24.81
N ILE A 440 -17.47 24.71 -25.45
CA ILE A 440 -16.84 23.77 -26.38
C ILE A 440 -16.44 22.47 -25.64
N VAL A 441 -15.82 22.61 -24.47
CA VAL A 441 -15.38 21.44 -23.67
C VAL A 441 -16.55 20.63 -23.17
N CYS A 442 -17.59 21.28 -22.64
CA CYS A 442 -18.78 20.58 -22.13
C CYS A 442 -19.57 19.88 -23.24
N LYS A 443 -19.63 20.47 -24.43
CA LYS A 443 -20.25 19.86 -25.59
C LYS A 443 -19.49 18.58 -25.99
N ASP A 444 -18.16 18.64 -26.08
CA ASP A 444 -17.32 17.48 -26.41
C ASP A 444 -17.43 16.39 -25.34
N ILE A 445 -17.37 16.75 -24.05
CA ILE A 445 -17.57 15.81 -22.93
C ILE A 445 -18.94 15.14 -23.05
N ALA A 446 -20.01 15.91 -23.29
CA ALA A 446 -21.36 15.38 -23.36
C ALA A 446 -21.50 14.37 -24.51
N GLN A 447 -21.01 14.74 -25.69
CA GLN A 447 -21.02 13.86 -26.85
C GLN A 447 -20.22 12.59 -26.60
N HIS A 448 -19.00 12.70 -26.11
CA HIS A 448 -18.15 11.54 -25.81
C HIS A 448 -18.76 10.62 -24.76
N TYR A 449 -19.35 11.19 -23.72
CA TYR A 449 -20.00 10.41 -22.67
C TYR A 449 -21.17 9.60 -23.22
N GLN A 450 -22.07 10.24 -23.97
CA GLN A 450 -23.25 9.59 -24.55
C GLN A 450 -22.89 8.52 -25.59
N GLU A 451 -21.85 8.76 -26.41
CA GLU A 451 -21.47 7.84 -27.46
C GLU A 451 -20.59 6.67 -26.98
N LYS A 452 -19.70 6.89 -26.01
CA LYS A 452 -18.63 5.94 -25.67
C LYS A 452 -18.70 5.40 -24.26
N VAL A 453 -19.14 6.19 -23.28
CA VAL A 453 -19.02 5.86 -21.85
C VAL A 453 -20.33 5.31 -21.30
N GLU A 454 -21.43 6.02 -21.49
CA GLU A 454 -22.75 5.66 -21.00
C GLU A 454 -23.24 4.30 -21.53
N PRO A 455 -23.08 3.95 -22.84
CA PRO A 455 -23.52 2.65 -23.37
C PRO A 455 -22.80 1.46 -22.72
N GLN A 456 -21.64 1.68 -22.13
CA GLN A 456 -20.88 0.66 -21.41
C GLN A 456 -21.23 0.61 -19.91
N GLY A 457 -22.13 1.46 -19.44
CA GLY A 457 -22.55 1.53 -18.04
C GLY A 457 -21.55 2.21 -17.09
N PHE A 458 -20.56 2.93 -17.63
CA PHE A 458 -19.57 3.63 -16.83
C PHE A 458 -20.02 5.04 -16.45
N LYS A 459 -19.46 5.55 -15.36
CA LYS A 459 -19.57 6.95 -14.91
C LYS A 459 -18.38 7.75 -15.40
N ALA A 460 -18.52 9.07 -15.44
CA ALA A 460 -17.44 10.00 -15.72
C ALA A 460 -17.15 10.90 -14.51
N MET A 461 -15.90 11.34 -14.39
CA MET A 461 -15.48 12.34 -13.41
C MET A 461 -14.76 13.48 -14.14
N ILE A 462 -15.24 14.71 -13.94
CA ILE A 462 -14.66 15.91 -14.51
C ILE A 462 -13.88 16.62 -13.42
N VAL A 463 -12.59 16.83 -13.64
CA VAL A 463 -11.72 17.57 -12.72
C VAL A 463 -11.45 18.96 -13.28
N THR A 464 -11.77 19.97 -12.49
CA THR A 464 -11.63 21.39 -12.87
C THR A 464 -10.51 22.06 -12.07
N PRO A 465 -9.97 23.19 -12.53
CA PRO A 465 -8.85 23.86 -11.87
C PRO A 465 -9.22 24.44 -10.49
N ASP A 466 -10.45 24.86 -10.29
CA ASP A 466 -10.96 25.42 -9.03
C ASP A 466 -12.45 25.19 -8.82
N ARG A 467 -12.99 25.61 -7.67
CA ARG A 467 -14.40 25.43 -7.29
C ARG A 467 -15.35 26.21 -8.18
N GLU A 468 -14.98 27.41 -8.58
CA GLU A 468 -15.76 28.26 -9.46
C GLU A 468 -15.92 27.61 -10.83
N ALA A 469 -14.82 27.12 -11.40
CA ALA A 469 -14.86 26.36 -12.65
C ALA A 469 -15.76 25.12 -12.52
N CYS A 470 -15.73 24.41 -11.38
CA CYS A 470 -16.62 23.26 -11.14
C CYS A 470 -18.11 23.67 -11.24
N HIS A 471 -18.48 24.81 -10.68
CA HIS A 471 -19.83 25.36 -10.78
C HIS A 471 -20.19 25.71 -12.23
N LEU A 472 -19.32 26.40 -12.95
CA LEU A 472 -19.54 26.78 -14.35
C LEU A 472 -19.72 25.57 -15.24
N TYR A 473 -18.87 24.53 -15.08
CA TYR A 473 -19.03 23.27 -15.82
C TYR A 473 -20.35 22.56 -15.49
N LYS A 474 -20.80 22.58 -14.22
CA LYS A 474 -22.10 22.01 -13.84
C LYS A 474 -23.25 22.72 -14.52
N GLN A 475 -23.22 24.07 -14.55
CA GLN A 475 -24.24 24.87 -15.23
C GLN A 475 -24.29 24.55 -16.74
N GLU A 476 -23.12 24.53 -17.39
CA GLU A 476 -23.04 24.29 -18.83
C GLU A 476 -23.49 22.87 -19.20
N LEU A 477 -23.07 21.84 -18.41
CA LEU A 477 -23.48 20.45 -18.60
C LEU A 477 -24.99 20.25 -18.41
N GLY A 478 -25.65 21.11 -17.64
CA GLY A 478 -27.10 21.13 -17.48
C GLY A 478 -27.89 21.39 -18.80
N LYS A 479 -27.21 21.90 -19.84
CA LYS A 479 -27.81 22.03 -21.18
C LYS A 479 -27.91 20.67 -21.92
N TYR A 480 -27.08 19.70 -21.57
CA TYR A 480 -26.95 18.41 -22.23
C TYR A 480 -27.52 17.24 -21.42
N PHE A 481 -27.59 17.40 -20.10
CA PHE A 481 -28.03 16.37 -19.17
C PHE A 481 -29.06 16.89 -18.18
N PRO A 482 -29.99 16.05 -17.68
CA PRO A 482 -30.87 16.43 -16.58
C PRO A 482 -30.05 16.74 -15.32
N ASP A 483 -30.54 17.59 -14.47
CA ASP A 483 -29.80 18.06 -13.27
C ASP A 483 -29.38 16.92 -12.35
N SER A 484 -30.19 15.87 -12.27
CA SER A 484 -29.91 14.64 -11.50
C SER A 484 -28.79 13.78 -12.05
N ALA A 485 -28.32 14.01 -13.31
CA ALA A 485 -27.29 13.19 -13.94
C ALA A 485 -25.87 13.52 -13.46
N SER A 486 -25.65 14.68 -12.85
CA SER A 486 -24.33 15.09 -12.39
C SER A 486 -24.39 15.78 -11.03
N ALA A 487 -23.37 15.55 -10.20
CA ALA A 487 -23.20 16.16 -8.90
C ALA A 487 -21.85 16.90 -8.82
N VAL A 488 -21.81 17.96 -8.03
CA VAL A 488 -20.59 18.74 -7.76
C VAL A 488 -20.02 18.28 -6.42
N VAL A 489 -18.73 17.96 -6.40
CA VAL A 489 -17.99 17.63 -5.18
C VAL A 489 -16.91 18.69 -4.98
N ILE A 490 -17.05 19.53 -3.97
CA ILE A 490 -16.08 20.55 -3.60
C ILE A 490 -15.76 20.49 -2.12
N SER A 491 -14.53 20.88 -1.75
CA SER A 491 -14.15 20.97 -0.34
C SER A 491 -14.84 22.15 0.33
N THR A 492 -15.45 21.93 1.50
CA THR A 492 -16.09 22.98 2.32
C THR A 492 -15.11 23.67 3.26
N SER A 493 -13.88 23.19 3.38
CA SER A 493 -12.80 23.77 4.20
C SER A 493 -12.10 24.91 3.47
N GLY A 494 -11.68 25.95 4.21
CA GLY A 494 -10.94 27.10 3.69
C GLY A 494 -11.72 28.42 3.80
N LYS A 495 -11.01 29.54 3.62
CA LYS A 495 -11.60 30.89 3.61
C LYS A 495 -12.08 31.22 2.19
N GLY A 496 -13.21 31.92 2.07
CA GLY A 496 -13.77 32.39 0.79
C GLY A 496 -14.79 31.44 0.17
N GLU A 497 -15.47 31.92 -0.87
CA GLU A 497 -16.48 31.17 -1.67
C GLU A 497 -17.63 30.57 -0.85
N ASP A 498 -18.09 31.32 0.18
CA ASP A 498 -19.14 30.82 1.10
C ASP A 498 -20.47 30.53 0.41
N GLU A 499 -20.75 31.20 -0.71
CA GLU A 499 -21.95 30.99 -1.53
C GLU A 499 -21.90 29.63 -2.25
N LEU A 500 -20.79 29.28 -2.89
CA LEU A 500 -20.59 27.98 -3.54
C LEU A 500 -20.62 26.83 -2.51
N LYS A 501 -20.04 27.05 -1.34
CA LYS A 501 -20.09 26.07 -0.25
C LYS A 501 -21.49 25.80 0.23
N ARG A 502 -22.34 26.84 0.34
CA ARG A 502 -23.75 26.69 0.72
C ARG A 502 -24.56 25.97 -0.37
N LEU A 503 -24.27 26.28 -1.64
CA LEU A 503 -24.98 25.69 -2.77
C LEU A 503 -24.72 24.18 -2.91
N TYR A 504 -23.49 23.72 -2.59
CA TYR A 504 -23.04 22.34 -2.76
C TYR A 504 -22.64 21.66 -1.45
N ASN A 505 -23.18 22.13 -0.32
CA ASN A 505 -22.95 21.51 0.98
C ASN A 505 -23.74 20.20 1.07
N LEU A 506 -23.17 19.13 0.61
CA LEU A 506 -23.71 17.79 0.74
C LEU A 506 -23.69 17.37 2.22
N THR A 507 -24.75 16.77 2.69
CA THR A 507 -24.78 16.12 4.00
C THR A 507 -23.77 14.96 4.05
N LYS A 508 -23.35 14.52 5.24
CA LYS A 508 -22.39 13.42 5.38
C LYS A 508 -22.85 12.14 4.66
N ASP A 509 -24.15 11.89 4.63
CA ASP A 509 -24.74 10.71 3.97
C ASP A 509 -24.73 10.82 2.44
N GLU A 510 -24.69 12.03 1.89
CA GLU A 510 -24.58 12.28 0.46
C GLU A 510 -23.12 12.33 -0.04
N GLN A 511 -22.16 12.38 0.88
CA GLN A 511 -20.70 12.36 0.60
C GLN A 511 -20.14 10.93 0.59
N GLU A 512 -20.83 9.95 1.17
CA GLU A 512 -20.53 8.52 1.14
C GLU A 512 -21.17 7.81 -0.09
#